data_6807aceae0c275e5c06f6bbd8b39b964
#
_entry.id   6807aceae0c275e5c06f6bbd8b39b964
#
_cell.length_a   1.000
_cell.length_b   1.000
_cell.length_c   1.000
_cell.angle_alpha   90.00
_cell.angle_beta   90.00
_cell.angle_gamma   90.00
#
_symmetry.space_group_name_H-M   'P 1'
#
loop_
_entity.id
_entity.type
_entity.pdbx_description
1 polymer ?
#
loop_
_entity_poly.entity_id
_entity_poly.type
_entity_poly.pdbx_seq_one_letter_code
_entity_poly.pdbx_strand_id
1 'polypeptide(L)'
;MAIMRTIGRLLLQKSSASSPPRWLCTATEKAAPRPQPRGKTLFFHKVAKANSQSSIPEILDKWVEEGNEVRRFDIANLSNYFRKRKNFQAALQLCDWMESSKLEVTNADHAIRIDLLWKTGGLASAEKYFNSLQASDKTSKTYGALLGCYCKERVFDKALEIFEEMKVSNYMSTLNYNSLASLYYSMEQPAKVVSLVQEMEENNIAPNIYTYNMLINSYAAMKNLDAIDGVLEKMKSNNVECNLFTYGNVATIYFNSGLHEKGNAFLGMMENVKMQPDDDVLEACRTRIKFCSEMNNGSGVNRAWEALKSAFPTPNNSGYLSMLLALSKLGDQENLEKLFKEWEEGCSSYDYRLPNVLLEYYLNRNMIEEASSLYNSVVNKGNEPNLKTLNSFAALCVKTSQIDLALKYLETGLSKAKPGNGKWFPTDETIKLFLSYFQENDDADRAEKFIQIMKKTNRVKTNSLLSNIKH
;
A
#
# COMPACT_ATOMS: atom_id res chain seq x y z
N MET A 1 -2.15 -15.30 -37.76
CA MET A 1 -3.09 -16.43 -37.60
C MET A 1 -2.45 -17.82 -37.46
N ALA A 2 -1.23 -18.07 -37.93
CA ALA A 2 -0.56 -19.35 -37.79
C ALA A 2 0.02 -19.61 -36.38
N ILE A 3 0.45 -18.58 -35.65
CA ILE A 3 1.08 -18.70 -34.31
C ILE A 3 0.05 -19.04 -33.22
N MET A 4 -1.18 -18.60 -33.36
CA MET A 4 -2.27 -18.90 -32.39
C MET A 4 -2.74 -20.36 -32.43
N ARG A 5 -2.53 -21.11 -33.51
CA ARG A 5 -2.94 -22.52 -33.62
C ARG A 5 -1.94 -23.51 -33.03
N THR A 6 -0.69 -23.10 -32.82
CA THR A 6 0.37 -23.98 -32.31
C THR A 6 0.37 -24.04 -30.77
N ILE A 7 -0.05 -22.98 -30.10
CA ILE A 7 -0.09 -22.92 -28.62
C ILE A 7 -1.28 -23.72 -28.05
N GLY A 8 -2.39 -23.83 -28.79
CA GLY A 8 -3.59 -24.60 -28.37
C GLY A 8 -3.44 -26.13 -28.45
N ARG A 9 -2.41 -26.68 -29.12
CA ARG A 9 -2.25 -28.13 -29.30
C ARG A 9 -1.28 -28.81 -28.34
N LEU A 10 -0.50 -28.06 -27.55
CA LEU A 10 0.49 -28.63 -26.62
C LEU A 10 -0.03 -28.85 -25.18
N LEU A 11 -1.27 -28.47 -24.88
CA LEU A 11 -1.86 -28.60 -23.55
C LEU A 11 -2.89 -29.76 -23.39
N LEU A 12 -2.99 -30.66 -24.39
CA LEU A 12 -4.01 -31.74 -24.36
C LEU A 12 -3.43 -33.16 -24.33
N GLN A 13 -2.21 -33.38 -23.86
CA GLN A 13 -1.72 -34.76 -23.63
C GLN A 13 -1.01 -34.86 -22.30
N LYS A 14 -1.70 -35.29 -21.27
CA LYS A 14 -1.43 -36.37 -20.33
C LYS A 14 -2.36 -36.29 -19.13
N SER A 15 -3.39 -37.10 -19.17
CA SER A 15 -4.16 -37.50 -17.99
C SER A 15 -4.07 -39.02 -17.86
N SER A 16 -3.62 -39.52 -16.75
CA SER A 16 -3.97 -40.86 -16.31
C SER A 16 -4.13 -40.86 -14.79
N ALA A 17 -5.36 -41.07 -14.41
CA ALA A 17 -5.91 -41.82 -13.25
C ALA A 17 -5.15 -41.86 -11.92
N SER A 18 -5.79 -41.33 -10.90
CA SER A 18 -5.89 -42.02 -9.59
C SER A 18 -7.08 -41.49 -8.78
N SER A 19 -7.67 -42.38 -8.01
CA SER A 19 -8.99 -42.44 -7.37
C SER A 19 -9.31 -41.35 -6.35
N PRO A 20 -10.62 -41.12 -6.02
CA PRO A 20 -11.02 -40.09 -5.05
C PRO A 20 -10.87 -40.55 -3.61
N PRO A 21 -10.56 -39.68 -2.65
CA PRO A 21 -10.61 -40.02 -1.23
C PRO A 21 -12.04 -39.89 -0.68
N ARG A 22 -12.44 -40.92 0.04
CA ARG A 22 -13.69 -41.09 0.79
C ARG A 22 -13.84 -40.01 1.87
N TRP A 23 -14.94 -39.32 1.86
CA TRP A 23 -15.50 -38.60 3.02
C TRP A 23 -16.91 -39.09 3.27
N LEU A 24 -17.08 -39.95 4.29
CA LEU A 24 -18.34 -40.16 4.98
C LEU A 24 -18.05 -41.04 6.21
N CYS A 25 -18.06 -40.43 7.39
CA CYS A 25 -18.49 -41.12 8.63
C CYS A 25 -18.95 -40.05 9.63
N THR A 26 -20.22 -40.06 9.89
CA THR A 26 -20.88 -39.44 11.03
C THR A 26 -20.46 -40.16 12.32
N ALA A 27 -19.93 -39.42 13.27
CA ALA A 27 -19.97 -39.80 14.67
C ALA A 27 -19.85 -38.54 15.55
N THR A 28 -20.88 -38.33 16.34
CA THR A 28 -20.92 -37.42 17.47
C THR A 28 -19.93 -37.86 18.51
N GLU A 29 -18.77 -37.23 18.57
CA GLU A 29 -17.86 -37.34 19.72
C GLU A 29 -17.72 -36.00 20.40
N LYS A 30 -17.87 -36.01 21.73
CA LYS A 30 -17.70 -34.88 22.65
C LYS A 30 -16.35 -34.23 22.38
N ALA A 31 -16.35 -32.92 22.17
CA ALA A 31 -15.15 -32.11 21.96
C ALA A 31 -14.15 -32.36 23.11
N ALA A 32 -13.04 -33.00 22.79
CA ALA A 32 -11.89 -33.05 23.67
C ALA A 32 -11.40 -31.64 24.01
N PRO A 33 -10.89 -31.36 25.20
CA PRO A 33 -10.39 -30.06 25.58
C PRO A 33 -9.26 -29.66 24.61
N ARG A 34 -9.32 -28.45 24.05
CA ARG A 34 -8.28 -27.90 23.16
C ARG A 34 -6.93 -28.06 23.85
N PRO A 35 -5.91 -28.65 23.20
CA PRO A 35 -4.59 -28.78 23.80
C PRO A 35 -4.09 -27.39 24.17
N GLN A 36 -3.63 -27.21 25.39
CA GLN A 36 -3.01 -25.97 25.84
C GLN A 36 -1.83 -25.63 24.91
N PRO A 37 -1.67 -24.38 24.51
CA PRO A 37 -0.60 -24.00 23.62
C PRO A 37 0.75 -24.36 24.24
N ARG A 38 1.56 -25.15 23.55
CA ARG A 38 2.93 -25.47 23.95
C ARG A 38 3.66 -24.12 24.15
N GLY A 39 4.57 -24.02 25.11
CA GLY A 39 5.19 -22.78 25.62
C GLY A 39 5.59 -21.75 24.56
N LYS A 40 6.00 -22.17 23.36
CA LYS A 40 6.32 -21.29 22.22
C LYS A 40 5.14 -20.48 21.69
N THR A 41 3.96 -21.05 21.63
CA THR A 41 2.73 -20.37 21.20
C THR A 41 2.29 -19.37 22.27
N LEU A 42 2.50 -19.69 23.54
CA LEU A 42 2.20 -18.81 24.66
C LEU A 42 3.12 -17.58 24.67
N PHE A 43 4.44 -17.76 24.45
CA PHE A 43 5.41 -16.68 24.32
C PHE A 43 5.02 -15.67 23.26
N PHE A 44 4.81 -16.17 22.04
CA PHE A 44 4.42 -15.33 20.91
C PHE A 44 3.14 -14.54 21.21
N HIS A 45 2.11 -15.19 21.76
CA HIS A 45 0.86 -14.52 22.12
C HIS A 45 1.03 -13.50 23.25
N LYS A 46 1.90 -13.75 24.23
CA LYS A 46 2.18 -12.83 25.34
C LYS A 46 2.80 -11.54 24.84
N VAL A 47 3.81 -11.64 23.96
CA VAL A 47 4.48 -10.47 23.37
C VAL A 47 3.62 -9.80 22.29
N ALA A 48 2.94 -10.57 21.43
CA ALA A 48 2.10 -10.02 20.36
C ALA A 48 0.86 -9.27 20.86
N LYS A 49 0.38 -9.56 22.05
CA LYS A 49 -0.73 -8.89 22.75
C LYS A 49 -0.28 -7.72 23.62
N ALA A 50 1.03 -7.44 23.71
CA ALA A 50 1.53 -6.29 24.45
C ALA A 50 0.87 -5.00 23.94
N ASN A 51 0.00 -4.42 24.75
CA ASN A 51 -0.62 -3.14 24.49
C ASN A 51 0.36 -2.03 24.86
N SER A 52 0.06 -0.79 24.46
CA SER A 52 0.85 0.42 24.68
C SER A 52 1.23 0.72 26.16
N GLN A 53 0.79 -0.09 27.11
CA GLN A 53 1.07 0.07 28.54
C GLN A 53 2.25 -0.76 29.07
N SER A 54 2.69 -1.80 28.35
CA SER A 54 3.84 -2.63 28.78
C SER A 54 4.92 -2.55 27.71
N SER A 55 6.14 -2.22 28.08
CA SER A 55 7.26 -2.25 27.14
C SER A 55 7.59 -3.68 26.74
N ILE A 56 7.88 -3.90 25.47
CA ILE A 56 8.28 -5.24 24.98
C ILE A 56 9.52 -5.76 25.69
N PRO A 57 10.57 -4.93 25.94
CA PRO A 57 11.72 -5.34 26.74
C PRO A 57 11.34 -5.94 28.10
N GLU A 58 10.47 -5.28 28.85
CA GLU A 58 10.04 -5.76 30.18
C GLU A 58 9.37 -7.12 30.13
N ILE A 59 8.58 -7.38 29.09
CA ILE A 59 7.93 -8.69 28.91
C ILE A 59 8.96 -9.77 28.58
N LEU A 60 9.98 -9.43 27.79
CA LEU A 60 11.04 -10.35 27.39
C LEU A 60 11.97 -10.64 28.58
N ASP A 61 12.35 -9.62 29.36
CA ASP A 61 13.17 -9.76 30.54
C ASP A 61 12.49 -10.64 31.58
N LYS A 62 11.21 -10.37 31.87
CA LYS A 62 10.41 -11.21 32.77
C LYS A 62 10.31 -12.68 32.29
N TRP A 63 10.19 -12.88 30.97
CA TRP A 63 10.18 -14.23 30.40
C TRP A 63 11.49 -14.98 30.61
N VAL A 64 12.62 -14.26 30.50
CA VAL A 64 13.94 -14.81 30.76
C VAL A 64 14.15 -15.06 32.27
N GLU A 65 13.70 -14.14 33.12
CA GLU A 65 13.73 -14.30 34.59
C GLU A 65 12.92 -15.53 35.09
N GLU A 66 11.82 -15.83 34.39
CA GLU A 66 11.01 -17.05 34.63
C GLU A 66 11.75 -18.35 34.20
N GLY A 67 13.03 -18.27 33.78
CA GLY A 67 13.87 -19.40 33.38
C GLY A 67 13.65 -19.89 31.94
N ASN A 68 12.96 -19.10 31.10
CA ASN A 68 12.70 -19.46 29.71
C ASN A 68 13.77 -18.90 28.77
N GLU A 69 14.09 -19.64 27.71
CA GLU A 69 15.02 -19.21 26.68
C GLU A 69 14.29 -18.42 25.59
N VAL A 70 14.86 -17.28 25.19
CA VAL A 70 14.44 -16.51 24.01
C VAL A 70 15.49 -16.70 22.91
N ARG A 71 15.09 -17.31 21.79
CA ARG A 71 15.99 -17.56 20.67
C ARG A 71 15.84 -16.47 19.61
N ARG A 72 16.92 -16.26 18.87
CA ARG A 72 16.95 -15.34 17.73
C ARG A 72 15.79 -15.57 16.75
N PHE A 73 15.43 -16.84 16.49
CA PHE A 73 14.30 -17.20 15.63
C PHE A 73 12.95 -16.67 16.16
N ASP A 74 12.75 -16.67 17.47
CA ASP A 74 11.52 -16.20 18.11
C ASP A 74 11.40 -14.67 17.94
N ILE A 75 12.53 -13.95 18.11
CA ILE A 75 12.60 -12.49 17.87
C ILE A 75 12.36 -12.16 16.38
N ALA A 76 12.96 -12.91 15.46
CA ALA A 76 12.76 -12.69 14.02
C ALA A 76 11.28 -12.86 13.62
N ASN A 77 10.59 -13.84 14.17
CA ASN A 77 9.16 -14.05 13.93
C ASN A 77 8.30 -12.93 14.51
N LEU A 78 8.60 -12.45 15.73
CA LEU A 78 7.92 -11.31 16.34
C LEU A 78 8.18 -10.01 15.54
N SER A 79 9.41 -9.77 15.12
CA SER A 79 9.77 -8.63 14.28
C SER A 79 8.97 -8.64 12.98
N ASN A 80 8.91 -9.79 12.29
CA ASN A 80 8.10 -9.94 11.08
C ASN A 80 6.60 -9.72 11.34
N TYR A 81 6.08 -10.21 12.45
CA TYR A 81 4.70 -10.01 12.87
C TYR A 81 4.36 -8.54 13.05
N PHE A 82 5.19 -7.80 13.81
CA PHE A 82 4.98 -6.36 14.06
C PHE A 82 5.16 -5.54 12.78
N ARG A 83 6.16 -5.84 11.96
CA ARG A 83 6.40 -5.16 10.68
C ARG A 83 5.24 -5.33 9.70
N LYS A 84 4.67 -6.55 9.60
CA LYS A 84 3.46 -6.80 8.78
C LYS A 84 2.26 -5.98 9.25
N ARG A 85 2.15 -5.71 10.56
CA ARG A 85 1.10 -4.89 11.16
C ARG A 85 1.43 -3.40 11.22
N LYS A 86 2.57 -2.99 10.65
CA LYS A 86 3.07 -1.61 10.67
C LYS A 86 3.30 -1.06 12.09
N ASN A 87 3.44 -1.93 13.08
CA ASN A 87 3.88 -1.55 14.43
C ASN A 87 5.42 -1.52 14.49
N PHE A 88 6.00 -0.50 13.83
CA PHE A 88 7.44 -0.39 13.66
C PHE A 88 8.16 -0.09 14.99
N GLN A 89 7.50 0.65 15.90
CA GLN A 89 8.06 0.93 17.22
C GLN A 89 8.25 -0.35 18.04
N ALA A 90 7.26 -1.25 18.03
CA ALA A 90 7.37 -2.55 18.68
C ALA A 90 8.48 -3.42 18.08
N ALA A 91 8.62 -3.39 16.75
CA ALA A 91 9.71 -4.10 16.07
C ALA A 91 11.09 -3.51 16.41
N LEU A 92 11.19 -2.19 16.58
CA LEU A 92 12.44 -1.53 16.97
C LEU A 92 12.84 -1.89 18.41
N GLN A 93 11.88 -1.94 19.35
CA GLN A 93 12.13 -2.38 20.72
C GLN A 93 12.70 -3.81 20.81
N LEU A 94 12.29 -4.69 19.88
CA LEU A 94 12.90 -6.03 19.76
C LEU A 94 14.38 -5.96 19.35
N CYS A 95 14.73 -5.08 18.43
CA CYS A 95 16.13 -4.87 18.02
C CYS A 95 16.97 -4.31 19.21
N ASP A 96 16.42 -3.37 19.96
CA ASP A 96 17.07 -2.78 21.13
C ASP A 96 17.29 -3.84 22.22
N TRP A 97 16.30 -4.70 22.45
CA TRP A 97 16.41 -5.79 23.43
C TRP A 97 17.45 -6.85 23.00
N MET A 98 17.52 -7.20 21.71
CA MET A 98 18.55 -8.14 21.20
C MET A 98 19.96 -7.64 21.52
N GLU A 99 20.20 -6.37 21.32
CA GLU A 99 21.51 -5.75 21.55
C GLU A 99 21.87 -5.73 23.05
N SER A 100 20.90 -5.37 23.92
CA SER A 100 21.10 -5.37 25.39
C SER A 100 21.26 -6.77 25.96
N SER A 101 20.60 -7.76 25.40
CA SER A 101 20.65 -9.18 25.83
C SER A 101 21.87 -9.93 25.30
N LYS A 102 22.77 -9.26 24.58
CA LYS A 102 23.98 -9.85 23.97
C LYS A 102 23.66 -11.05 23.04
N LEU A 103 22.45 -11.08 22.47
CA LEU A 103 22.15 -12.01 21.39
C LEU A 103 22.96 -11.62 20.16
N GLU A 104 23.41 -12.62 19.40
CA GLU A 104 24.14 -12.39 18.16
C GLU A 104 23.29 -11.57 17.19
N VAL A 105 23.77 -10.39 16.82
CA VAL A 105 23.14 -9.50 15.83
C VAL A 105 23.80 -9.73 14.48
N THR A 106 23.03 -10.07 13.47
CA THR A 106 23.53 -10.30 12.11
C THR A 106 23.36 -9.08 11.22
N ASN A 107 24.06 -9.09 10.07
CA ASN A 107 23.91 -8.05 9.06
C ASN A 107 22.46 -7.87 8.55
N ALA A 108 21.65 -8.93 8.61
CA ALA A 108 20.22 -8.83 8.28
C ALA A 108 19.44 -8.06 9.37
N ASP A 109 19.82 -8.22 10.63
CA ASP A 109 19.19 -7.51 11.75
C ASP A 109 19.56 -6.02 11.70
N HIS A 110 20.82 -5.69 11.38
CA HIS A 110 21.23 -4.30 11.13
C HIS A 110 20.44 -3.66 9.98
N ALA A 111 20.26 -4.37 8.87
CA ALA A 111 19.46 -3.89 7.75
C ALA A 111 17.98 -3.65 8.13
N ILE A 112 17.39 -4.56 8.91
CA ILE A 112 16.02 -4.40 9.45
C ILE A 112 15.97 -3.19 10.38
N ARG A 113 16.96 -2.98 11.23
CA ARG A 113 17.01 -1.85 12.16
C ARG A 113 17.12 -0.51 11.41
N ILE A 114 17.90 -0.43 10.33
CA ILE A 114 17.97 0.77 9.46
C ILE A 114 16.58 1.11 8.92
N ASP A 115 15.84 0.12 8.35
CA ASP A 115 14.48 0.32 7.84
C ASP A 115 13.49 0.74 8.94
N LEU A 116 13.61 0.17 10.15
CA LEU A 116 12.77 0.53 11.29
C LEU A 116 13.06 1.93 11.82
N LEU A 117 14.34 2.31 11.95
CA LEU A 117 14.76 3.65 12.38
C LEU A 117 14.29 4.72 11.40
N TRP A 118 14.37 4.44 10.09
CA TRP A 118 13.80 5.33 9.09
C TRP A 118 12.29 5.52 9.29
N LYS A 119 11.53 4.44 9.53
CA LYS A 119 10.07 4.49 9.69
C LYS A 119 9.59 5.14 10.98
N THR A 120 10.40 5.13 12.03
CA THR A 120 10.06 5.65 13.37
C THR A 120 10.67 7.00 13.68
N GLY A 121 11.90 7.23 13.22
CA GLY A 121 12.68 8.42 13.53
C GLY A 121 13.18 9.20 12.31
N GLY A 122 12.76 8.80 11.10
CA GLY A 122 13.12 9.45 9.84
C GLY A 122 14.52 9.11 9.34
N LEU A 123 14.85 9.68 8.18
CA LEU A 123 16.08 9.37 7.44
C LEU A 123 17.36 9.64 8.26
N ALA A 124 17.41 10.75 9.00
CA ALA A 124 18.57 11.12 9.82
C ALA A 124 18.91 10.05 10.87
N SER A 125 17.90 9.39 11.44
CA SER A 125 18.09 8.31 12.41
C SER A 125 18.69 7.06 11.76
N ALA A 126 18.24 6.73 10.56
CA ALA A 126 18.78 5.62 9.77
C ALA A 126 20.23 5.87 9.35
N GLU A 127 20.55 7.07 8.87
CA GLU A 127 21.90 7.49 8.50
C GLU A 127 22.85 7.44 9.70
N LYS A 128 22.44 8.01 10.84
CA LYS A 128 23.23 7.99 12.07
C LYS A 128 23.60 6.57 12.48
N TYR A 129 22.63 5.67 12.44
CA TYR A 129 22.88 4.28 12.80
C TYR A 129 23.80 3.58 11.78
N PHE A 130 23.56 3.73 10.48
CA PHE A 130 24.42 3.16 9.45
C PHE A 130 25.88 3.65 9.60
N ASN A 131 26.06 4.94 9.87
CA ASN A 131 27.41 5.52 10.05
C ASN A 131 28.10 4.99 11.31
N SER A 132 27.35 4.62 12.35
CA SER A 132 27.90 4.04 13.59
C SER A 132 28.31 2.57 13.46
N LEU A 133 27.89 1.88 12.38
CA LEU A 133 28.26 0.49 12.14
C LEU A 133 29.74 0.34 11.84
N GLN A 134 30.30 -0.77 12.33
CA GLN A 134 31.69 -1.13 11.99
C GLN A 134 31.80 -1.53 10.50
N ALA A 135 33.00 -1.48 9.97
CA ALA A 135 33.24 -1.82 8.56
C ALA A 135 32.81 -3.26 8.22
N SER A 136 32.93 -4.20 9.16
CA SER A 136 32.45 -5.59 9.04
C SER A 136 30.96 -5.73 8.88
N ASP A 137 30.19 -4.77 9.41
CA ASP A 137 28.72 -4.78 9.41
C ASP A 137 28.13 -3.96 8.26
N LYS A 138 28.97 -3.18 7.59
CA LYS A 138 28.64 -2.47 6.35
C LYS A 138 28.70 -3.41 5.15
N THR A 139 27.63 -4.13 4.92
CA THR A 139 27.51 -5.18 3.90
C THR A 139 26.45 -4.85 2.85
N SER A 140 26.34 -5.66 1.82
CA SER A 140 25.29 -5.51 0.78
C SER A 140 23.88 -5.34 1.34
N LYS A 141 23.59 -5.94 2.52
CA LYS A 141 22.27 -5.83 3.17
C LYS A 141 22.05 -4.48 3.81
N THR A 142 23.04 -3.96 4.55
CA THR A 142 22.93 -2.67 5.25
C THR A 142 22.98 -1.50 4.27
N TYR A 143 23.86 -1.56 3.26
CA TYR A 143 23.85 -0.62 2.14
C TYR A 143 22.52 -0.63 1.38
N GLY A 144 22.01 -1.81 1.05
CA GLY A 144 20.73 -1.95 0.36
C GLY A 144 19.53 -1.41 1.17
N ALA A 145 19.56 -1.55 2.49
CA ALA A 145 18.54 -0.96 3.37
C ALA A 145 18.60 0.57 3.34
N LEU A 146 19.79 1.16 3.43
CA LEU A 146 19.98 2.62 3.37
C LEU A 146 19.59 3.19 2.00
N LEU A 147 20.01 2.53 0.91
CA LEU A 147 19.59 2.88 -0.45
C LEU A 147 18.06 2.88 -0.57
N GLY A 148 17.41 1.84 -0.01
CA GLY A 148 15.95 1.77 0.02
C GLY A 148 15.29 2.93 0.75
N CYS A 149 15.90 3.43 1.84
CA CYS A 149 15.42 4.60 2.57
C CYS A 149 15.54 5.87 1.72
N TYR A 150 16.71 6.12 1.10
CA TYR A 150 16.91 7.26 0.19
C TYR A 150 15.95 7.27 -0.98
N CYS A 151 15.76 6.10 -1.62
CA CYS A 151 14.83 5.97 -2.74
C CYS A 151 13.38 6.30 -2.34
N LYS A 152 12.94 5.88 -1.15
CA LYS A 152 11.57 6.14 -0.67
C LYS A 152 11.35 7.60 -0.27
N GLU A 153 12.37 8.24 0.30
CA GLU A 153 12.35 9.68 0.62
C GLU A 153 12.64 10.58 -0.59
N ARG A 154 12.95 9.97 -1.75
CA ARG A 154 13.31 10.69 -2.99
C ARG A 154 14.54 11.59 -2.84
N VAL A 155 15.50 11.19 -2.01
CA VAL A 155 16.77 11.87 -1.86
C VAL A 155 17.73 11.36 -2.93
N PHE A 156 17.61 11.94 -4.13
CA PHE A 156 18.21 11.42 -5.35
C PHE A 156 19.74 11.36 -5.30
N ASP A 157 20.40 12.45 -4.88
CA ASP A 157 21.85 12.52 -4.91
C ASP A 157 22.50 11.48 -3.99
N LYS A 158 21.97 11.32 -2.78
CA LYS A 158 22.46 10.29 -1.83
C LYS A 158 22.12 8.87 -2.28
N ALA A 159 20.99 8.67 -2.94
CA ALA A 159 20.65 7.37 -3.51
C ALA A 159 21.64 6.95 -4.60
N LEU A 160 22.06 7.88 -5.46
CA LEU A 160 23.08 7.63 -6.48
C LEU A 160 24.46 7.40 -5.87
N GLU A 161 24.87 8.21 -4.90
CA GLU A 161 26.16 8.07 -4.21
C GLU A 161 26.30 6.66 -3.61
N ILE A 162 25.32 6.24 -2.81
CA ILE A 162 25.31 4.89 -2.20
C ILE A 162 25.26 3.80 -3.27
N PHE A 163 24.52 4.00 -4.35
CA PHE A 163 24.42 3.01 -5.44
C PHE A 163 25.76 2.82 -6.14
N GLU A 164 26.51 3.90 -6.40
CA GLU A 164 27.87 3.82 -6.97
C GLU A 164 28.86 3.17 -6.00
N GLU A 165 28.81 3.49 -4.70
CA GLU A 165 29.63 2.78 -3.69
C GLU A 165 29.35 1.27 -3.67
N MET A 166 28.06 0.89 -3.81
CA MET A 166 27.68 -0.53 -3.88
C MET A 166 28.20 -1.23 -5.13
N LYS A 167 28.27 -0.52 -6.27
CA LYS A 167 28.90 -1.07 -7.50
C LYS A 167 30.38 -1.34 -7.26
N VAL A 168 31.11 -0.38 -6.75
CA VAL A 168 32.55 -0.53 -6.46
C VAL A 168 32.80 -1.67 -5.48
N SER A 169 31.94 -1.85 -4.49
CA SER A 169 32.04 -2.90 -3.47
C SER A 169 31.50 -4.27 -3.93
N ASN A 170 31.02 -4.39 -5.15
CA ASN A 170 30.36 -5.60 -5.70
C ASN A 170 29.16 -6.08 -4.84
N TYR A 171 28.37 -5.13 -4.31
CA TYR A 171 27.20 -5.38 -3.45
C TYR A 171 25.88 -5.34 -4.21
N MET A 172 25.93 -5.33 -5.54
CA MET A 172 24.75 -5.16 -6.37
C MET A 172 23.85 -6.40 -6.37
N SER A 173 22.56 -6.16 -6.41
CA SER A 173 21.52 -7.19 -6.48
C SER A 173 20.31 -6.68 -7.24
N THR A 174 19.45 -7.58 -7.69
CA THR A 174 18.15 -7.24 -8.31
C THR A 174 17.35 -6.25 -7.48
N LEU A 175 17.38 -6.37 -6.14
CA LEU A 175 16.64 -5.47 -5.25
C LEU A 175 17.16 -4.03 -5.32
N ASN A 176 18.47 -3.85 -5.40
CA ASN A 176 19.09 -2.51 -5.43
C ASN A 176 18.77 -1.80 -6.75
N TYR A 177 18.90 -2.51 -7.88
CA TYR A 177 18.49 -1.99 -9.18
C TYR A 177 16.99 -1.64 -9.21
N ASN A 178 16.14 -2.49 -8.67
CA ASN A 178 14.71 -2.24 -8.59
C ASN A 178 14.37 -1.03 -7.70
N SER A 179 15.11 -0.79 -6.63
CA SER A 179 14.92 0.37 -5.76
C SER A 179 15.23 1.67 -6.49
N LEU A 180 16.36 1.72 -7.21
CA LEU A 180 16.74 2.90 -8.00
C LEU A 180 15.83 3.08 -9.22
N ALA A 181 15.43 1.99 -9.91
CA ALA A 181 14.46 2.03 -10.99
C ALA A 181 13.13 2.64 -10.55
N SER A 182 12.65 2.25 -9.36
CA SER A 182 11.43 2.80 -8.75
C SER A 182 11.58 4.30 -8.46
N LEU A 183 12.75 4.75 -8.01
CA LEU A 183 13.05 6.17 -7.81
C LEU A 183 13.00 6.93 -9.13
N TYR A 184 13.70 6.46 -10.19
CA TYR A 184 13.68 7.09 -11.50
C TYR A 184 12.25 7.19 -12.07
N TYR A 185 11.48 6.10 -11.97
CA TYR A 185 10.09 6.09 -12.42
C TYR A 185 9.23 7.11 -11.67
N SER A 186 9.39 7.19 -10.33
CA SER A 186 8.67 8.16 -9.50
C SER A 186 9.04 9.62 -9.75
N MET A 187 10.18 9.86 -10.41
CA MET A 187 10.67 11.18 -10.86
C MET A 187 10.34 11.46 -12.34
N GLU A 188 9.45 10.65 -12.92
CA GLU A 188 9.04 10.80 -14.33
C GLU A 188 10.21 10.68 -15.33
N GLN A 189 11.19 9.82 -15.01
CA GLN A 189 12.37 9.55 -15.85
C GLN A 189 12.37 8.10 -16.39
N PRO A 190 11.36 7.70 -17.18
CA PRO A 190 11.21 6.32 -17.64
C PRO A 190 12.37 5.85 -18.53
N ALA A 191 13.00 6.73 -19.29
CA ALA A 191 14.16 6.37 -20.11
C ALA A 191 15.35 5.90 -19.26
N LYS A 192 15.57 6.51 -18.08
CA LYS A 192 16.62 6.07 -17.17
C LYS A 192 16.34 4.70 -16.54
N VAL A 193 15.07 4.35 -16.36
CA VAL A 193 14.69 2.99 -15.93
C VAL A 193 15.15 1.96 -16.97
N VAL A 194 14.92 2.24 -18.26
CA VAL A 194 15.33 1.33 -19.34
C VAL A 194 16.86 1.16 -19.37
N SER A 195 17.61 2.26 -19.33
CA SER A 195 19.08 2.21 -19.30
C SER A 195 19.61 1.49 -18.06
N LEU A 196 18.98 1.70 -16.91
CA LEU A 196 19.38 1.04 -15.66
C LEU A 196 19.15 -0.48 -15.70
N VAL A 197 18.07 -0.94 -16.32
CA VAL A 197 17.80 -2.38 -16.48
C VAL A 197 18.76 -3.00 -17.51
N GLN A 198 19.12 -2.26 -18.55
CA GLN A 198 20.15 -2.70 -19.48
C GLN A 198 21.52 -2.86 -18.77
N GLU A 199 21.93 -1.86 -17.97
CA GLU A 199 23.14 -1.96 -17.14
C GLU A 199 23.08 -3.17 -16.18
N MET A 200 21.92 -3.42 -15.57
CA MET A 200 21.70 -4.57 -14.69
C MET A 200 21.99 -5.91 -15.41
N GLU A 201 21.52 -6.05 -16.65
CA GLU A 201 21.73 -7.24 -17.48
C GLU A 201 23.18 -7.38 -17.92
N GLU A 202 23.82 -6.28 -18.32
CA GLU A 202 25.25 -6.23 -18.69
C GLU A 202 26.15 -6.67 -17.51
N ASN A 203 25.71 -6.38 -16.27
CA ASN A 203 26.39 -6.83 -15.06
C ASN A 203 25.97 -8.26 -14.62
N ASN A 204 25.29 -9.03 -15.47
CA ASN A 204 24.82 -10.38 -15.21
C ASN A 204 23.90 -10.51 -13.97
N ILE A 205 23.18 -9.45 -13.63
CA ILE A 205 22.18 -9.48 -12.57
C ILE A 205 20.80 -9.72 -13.20
N ALA A 206 20.20 -10.86 -12.88
CA ALA A 206 18.96 -11.30 -13.51
C ALA A 206 17.77 -10.41 -13.13
N PRO A 207 17.03 -9.83 -14.11
CA PRO A 207 15.75 -9.16 -13.87
C PRO A 207 14.71 -10.14 -13.34
N ASN A 208 13.88 -9.66 -12.42
CA ASN A 208 12.73 -10.41 -11.92
C ASN A 208 11.40 -9.82 -12.46
N ILE A 209 10.29 -10.42 -12.08
CA ILE A 209 8.96 -9.96 -12.51
C ILE A 209 8.69 -8.49 -12.17
N TYR A 210 9.22 -7.98 -11.04
CA TYR A 210 9.10 -6.58 -10.68
C TYR A 210 9.87 -5.67 -11.64
N THR A 211 11.12 -6.06 -12.00
CA THR A 211 11.95 -5.35 -12.97
C THR A 211 11.25 -5.25 -14.33
N TYR A 212 10.69 -6.37 -14.81
CA TYR A 212 9.97 -6.38 -16.09
C TYR A 212 8.69 -5.55 -16.06
N ASN A 213 7.93 -5.57 -14.96
CA ASN A 213 6.78 -4.68 -14.82
C ASN A 213 7.18 -3.19 -14.80
N MET A 214 8.32 -2.86 -14.23
CA MET A 214 8.87 -1.49 -14.30
C MET A 214 9.25 -1.09 -15.73
N LEU A 215 9.85 -2.00 -16.51
CA LEU A 215 10.13 -1.77 -17.94
C LEU A 215 8.85 -1.55 -18.74
N ILE A 216 7.84 -2.42 -18.56
CA ILE A 216 6.54 -2.31 -19.22
C ILE A 216 5.92 -0.93 -18.93
N ASN A 217 5.90 -0.52 -17.68
CA ASN A 217 5.37 0.79 -17.29
C ASN A 217 6.19 1.95 -17.87
N SER A 218 7.51 1.80 -17.94
CA SER A 218 8.39 2.82 -18.50
C SER A 218 8.20 2.98 -20.01
N TYR A 219 8.08 1.88 -20.75
CA TYR A 219 7.77 1.93 -22.17
C TYR A 219 6.37 2.50 -22.44
N ALA A 220 5.38 2.15 -21.61
CA ALA A 220 4.05 2.73 -21.68
C ALA A 220 4.07 4.26 -21.45
N ALA A 221 4.81 4.75 -20.45
CA ALA A 221 4.98 6.17 -20.17
C ALA A 221 5.66 6.92 -21.34
N MET A 222 6.57 6.25 -22.05
CA MET A 222 7.21 6.77 -23.28
C MET A 222 6.36 6.57 -24.55
N LYS A 223 5.15 5.99 -24.43
CA LYS A 223 4.26 5.63 -25.56
C LYS A 223 4.89 4.67 -26.57
N ASN A 224 5.86 3.88 -26.15
CA ASN A 224 6.53 2.88 -26.97
C ASN A 224 5.89 1.50 -26.74
N LEU A 225 4.75 1.26 -27.35
CA LEU A 225 3.97 0.03 -27.14
C LEU A 225 4.61 -1.20 -27.77
N ASP A 226 5.35 -1.03 -28.87
CA ASP A 226 6.04 -2.14 -29.54
C ASP A 226 7.13 -2.77 -28.66
N ALA A 227 7.81 -1.93 -27.85
CA ALA A 227 8.80 -2.41 -26.89
C ALA A 227 8.19 -3.29 -25.78
N ILE A 228 6.90 -3.10 -25.43
CA ILE A 228 6.21 -3.93 -24.44
C ILE A 228 6.11 -5.38 -24.89
N ASP A 229 5.78 -5.62 -26.16
CA ASP A 229 5.74 -6.97 -26.72
C ASP A 229 7.13 -7.63 -26.62
N GLY A 230 8.20 -6.89 -26.89
CA GLY A 230 9.59 -7.34 -26.72
C GLY A 230 9.93 -7.69 -25.27
N VAL A 231 9.46 -6.92 -24.30
CA VAL A 231 9.65 -7.23 -22.86
C VAL A 231 8.93 -8.53 -22.48
N LEU A 232 7.71 -8.74 -22.96
CA LEU A 232 6.96 -9.98 -22.69
C LEU A 232 7.64 -11.22 -23.31
N GLU A 233 8.18 -11.10 -24.50
CA GLU A 233 8.99 -12.16 -25.14
C GLU A 233 10.26 -12.45 -24.30
N LYS A 234 10.92 -11.40 -23.80
CA LYS A 234 12.11 -11.50 -22.96
C LYS A 234 11.80 -12.14 -21.61
N MET A 235 10.68 -11.82 -20.98
CA MET A 235 10.20 -12.51 -19.78
C MET A 235 10.09 -14.01 -20.02
N LYS A 236 9.46 -14.39 -21.12
CA LYS A 236 9.26 -15.79 -21.50
C LYS A 236 10.58 -16.51 -21.74
N SER A 237 11.53 -15.89 -22.47
CA SER A 237 12.84 -16.48 -22.75
C SER A 237 13.69 -16.68 -21.49
N ASN A 238 13.51 -15.80 -20.49
CA ASN A 238 14.20 -15.86 -19.20
C ASN A 238 13.43 -16.69 -18.14
N ASN A 239 12.40 -17.44 -18.54
CA ASN A 239 11.55 -18.25 -17.67
C ASN A 239 10.91 -17.45 -16.51
N VAL A 240 10.61 -16.16 -16.73
CA VAL A 240 9.86 -15.33 -15.81
C VAL A 240 8.41 -15.32 -16.23
N GLU A 241 7.57 -16.08 -15.55
CA GLU A 241 6.14 -16.16 -15.86
C GLU A 241 5.40 -14.88 -15.50
N CYS A 242 4.50 -14.46 -16.40
CA CYS A 242 3.60 -13.34 -16.12
C CYS A 242 2.58 -13.74 -15.04
N ASN A 243 2.46 -12.94 -14.01
CA ASN A 243 1.43 -13.11 -12.99
C ASN A 243 0.17 -12.28 -13.32
N LEU A 244 -0.83 -12.43 -12.48
CA LEU A 244 -2.10 -11.73 -12.57
C LEU A 244 -1.93 -10.21 -12.68
N PHE A 245 -0.98 -9.63 -11.91
CA PHE A 245 -0.68 -8.21 -11.97
C PHE A 245 -0.08 -7.80 -13.32
N THR A 246 0.87 -8.57 -13.87
CA THR A 246 1.49 -8.30 -15.17
C THR A 246 0.45 -8.29 -16.28
N TYR A 247 -0.41 -9.31 -16.35
CA TYR A 247 -1.46 -9.37 -17.35
C TYR A 247 -2.46 -8.21 -17.24
N GLY A 248 -2.92 -7.88 -16.02
CA GLY A 248 -3.84 -6.77 -15.79
C GLY A 248 -3.22 -5.42 -16.14
N ASN A 249 -1.95 -5.22 -15.81
CA ASN A 249 -1.21 -4.00 -16.13
C ASN A 249 -1.10 -3.80 -17.65
N VAL A 250 -0.65 -4.84 -18.38
CA VAL A 250 -0.52 -4.79 -19.84
C VAL A 250 -1.89 -4.60 -20.51
N ALA A 251 -2.94 -5.29 -20.03
CA ALA A 251 -4.30 -5.11 -20.51
C ALA A 251 -4.73 -3.64 -20.40
N THR A 252 -4.49 -3.02 -19.24
CA THR A 252 -4.85 -1.62 -18.98
C THR A 252 -4.08 -0.66 -19.89
N ILE A 253 -2.78 -0.91 -20.08
CA ILE A 253 -1.93 -0.08 -20.96
C ILE A 253 -2.45 -0.11 -22.40
N TYR A 254 -2.71 -1.29 -22.96
CA TYR A 254 -3.22 -1.41 -24.32
C TYR A 254 -4.62 -0.83 -24.46
N PHE A 255 -5.51 -1.06 -23.49
CA PHE A 255 -6.84 -0.50 -23.48
C PHE A 255 -6.83 1.03 -23.51
N ASN A 256 -6.03 1.66 -22.61
CA ASN A 256 -5.89 3.12 -22.53
C ASN A 256 -5.20 3.73 -23.76
N SER A 257 -4.48 2.92 -24.52
CA SER A 257 -3.83 3.32 -25.77
C SER A 257 -4.72 3.11 -27.00
N GLY A 258 -6.00 2.72 -26.82
CA GLY A 258 -6.95 2.47 -27.90
C GLY A 258 -6.81 1.10 -28.59
N LEU A 259 -5.90 0.25 -28.12
CA LEU A 259 -5.68 -1.12 -28.64
C LEU A 259 -6.58 -2.12 -27.92
N HIS A 260 -7.89 -1.93 -28.01
CA HIS A 260 -8.91 -2.67 -27.23
C HIS A 260 -8.87 -4.18 -27.45
N GLU A 261 -8.58 -4.66 -28.67
CA GLU A 261 -8.48 -6.11 -28.95
C GLU A 261 -7.32 -6.74 -28.17
N LYS A 262 -6.14 -6.09 -28.20
CA LYS A 262 -4.98 -6.53 -27.43
C LYS A 262 -5.28 -6.46 -25.92
N GLY A 263 -5.86 -5.37 -25.44
CA GLY A 263 -6.25 -5.19 -24.04
C GLY A 263 -7.17 -6.31 -23.56
N ASN A 264 -8.20 -6.64 -24.34
CA ASN A 264 -9.15 -7.71 -24.02
C ASN A 264 -8.49 -9.11 -24.05
N ALA A 265 -7.52 -9.35 -24.92
CA ALA A 265 -6.77 -10.61 -24.94
C ALA A 265 -5.97 -10.80 -23.64
N PHE A 266 -5.29 -9.76 -23.17
CA PHE A 266 -4.54 -9.79 -21.89
C PHE A 266 -5.48 -9.85 -20.67
N LEU A 267 -6.65 -9.21 -20.73
CA LEU A 267 -7.68 -9.35 -19.70
C LEU A 267 -8.15 -10.80 -19.58
N GLY A 268 -8.41 -11.47 -20.70
CA GLY A 268 -8.75 -12.89 -20.72
C GLY A 268 -7.62 -13.76 -20.13
N MET A 269 -6.36 -13.45 -20.40
CA MET A 269 -5.22 -14.14 -19.77
C MET A 269 -5.22 -13.93 -18.26
N MET A 270 -5.47 -12.70 -17.78
CA MET A 270 -5.53 -12.38 -16.35
C MET A 270 -6.67 -13.15 -15.66
N GLU A 271 -7.85 -13.21 -16.27
CA GLU A 271 -9.01 -13.93 -15.71
C GLU A 271 -8.75 -15.45 -15.62
N ASN A 272 -7.98 -16.01 -16.56
CA ASN A 272 -7.66 -17.43 -16.63
C ASN A 272 -6.45 -17.87 -15.78
N VAL A 273 -5.76 -16.95 -15.09
CA VAL A 273 -4.69 -17.33 -14.17
C VAL A 273 -5.27 -18.21 -13.06
N LYS A 274 -4.79 -19.44 -12.99
CA LYS A 274 -5.19 -20.40 -11.94
C LYS A 274 -4.54 -19.99 -10.62
N MET A 275 -5.37 -19.93 -9.59
CA MET A 275 -4.90 -19.71 -8.24
C MET A 275 -4.22 -20.98 -7.70
N GLN A 276 -3.06 -20.82 -7.07
CA GLN A 276 -2.40 -21.89 -6.34
C GLN A 276 -2.99 -21.98 -4.91
N PRO A 277 -2.87 -23.13 -4.22
CA PRO A 277 -3.41 -23.30 -2.87
C PRO A 277 -2.89 -22.30 -1.85
N ASP A 278 -1.67 -21.79 -2.05
CA ASP A 278 -1.01 -20.83 -1.15
C ASP A 278 -1.22 -19.35 -1.56
N ASP A 279 -1.94 -19.11 -2.67
CA ASP A 279 -2.21 -17.77 -3.16
C ASP A 279 -3.19 -17.03 -2.23
N ASP A 280 -2.96 -15.74 -2.06
CA ASP A 280 -3.90 -14.86 -1.38
C ASP A 280 -5.12 -14.58 -2.29
N VAL A 281 -6.16 -15.39 -2.12
CA VAL A 281 -7.42 -15.29 -2.91
C VAL A 281 -8.03 -13.89 -2.78
N LEU A 282 -7.96 -13.29 -1.60
CA LEU A 282 -8.47 -11.94 -1.37
C LEU A 282 -7.72 -10.93 -2.24
N GLU A 283 -6.39 -10.98 -2.25
CA GLU A 283 -5.57 -10.05 -3.03
C GLU A 283 -5.74 -10.28 -4.54
N ALA A 284 -5.89 -11.52 -4.97
CA ALA A 284 -6.15 -11.83 -6.38
C ALA A 284 -7.50 -11.28 -6.86
N CYS A 285 -8.56 -11.46 -6.08
CA CYS A 285 -9.88 -10.91 -6.41
C CYS A 285 -9.85 -9.37 -6.42
N ARG A 286 -9.19 -8.75 -5.45
CA ARG A 286 -9.01 -7.30 -5.40
C ARG A 286 -8.25 -6.75 -6.60
N THR A 287 -7.21 -7.47 -7.02
CA THR A 287 -6.43 -7.12 -8.22
C THR A 287 -7.29 -7.20 -9.49
N ARG A 288 -8.11 -8.25 -9.64
CA ARG A 288 -9.05 -8.37 -10.76
C ARG A 288 -10.09 -7.25 -10.74
N ILE A 289 -10.71 -6.96 -9.59
CA ILE A 289 -11.66 -5.85 -9.43
C ILE A 289 -11.02 -4.54 -9.88
N LYS A 290 -9.79 -4.25 -9.41
CA LYS A 290 -9.05 -3.04 -9.78
C LYS A 290 -8.88 -2.93 -11.30
N PHE A 291 -8.26 -3.92 -11.93
CA PHE A 291 -7.95 -3.83 -13.36
C PHE A 291 -9.21 -3.85 -14.24
N CYS A 292 -10.22 -4.64 -13.90
CA CYS A 292 -11.50 -4.61 -14.61
C CYS A 292 -12.17 -3.23 -14.52
N SER A 293 -12.11 -2.56 -13.35
CA SER A 293 -12.65 -1.21 -13.21
C SER A 293 -11.84 -0.16 -13.97
N GLU A 294 -10.53 -0.33 -14.08
CA GLU A 294 -9.65 0.54 -14.88
C GLU A 294 -9.99 0.48 -16.38
N MET A 295 -10.42 -0.67 -16.85
CA MET A 295 -10.87 -0.90 -18.24
C MET A 295 -12.36 -0.68 -18.45
N ASN A 296 -13.07 -0.10 -17.49
CA ASN A 296 -14.53 0.09 -17.53
C ASN A 296 -15.32 -1.20 -17.77
N ASN A 297 -14.80 -2.34 -17.32
CA ASN A 297 -15.41 -3.67 -17.47
C ASN A 297 -16.22 -4.03 -16.22
N GLY A 298 -17.47 -3.53 -16.14
CA GLY A 298 -18.37 -3.81 -15.01
C GLY A 298 -18.70 -5.29 -14.84
N SER A 299 -18.83 -6.06 -15.91
CA SER A 299 -19.08 -7.50 -15.83
C SER A 299 -17.88 -8.26 -15.23
N GLY A 300 -16.66 -7.89 -15.55
CA GLY A 300 -15.43 -8.43 -14.94
C GLY A 300 -15.33 -8.09 -13.47
N VAL A 301 -15.68 -6.86 -13.08
CA VAL A 301 -15.76 -6.43 -11.67
C VAL A 301 -16.73 -7.30 -10.89
N ASN A 302 -17.94 -7.52 -11.42
CA ASN A 302 -18.97 -8.35 -10.77
C ASN A 302 -18.53 -9.82 -10.64
N ARG A 303 -17.95 -10.42 -11.69
CA ARG A 303 -17.40 -11.79 -11.59
C ARG A 303 -16.33 -11.91 -10.51
N ALA A 304 -15.42 -10.95 -10.41
CA ALA A 304 -14.37 -10.96 -9.38
C ALA A 304 -14.93 -10.75 -7.98
N TRP A 305 -16.00 -9.96 -7.84
CA TRP A 305 -16.71 -9.76 -6.58
C TRP A 305 -17.45 -11.03 -6.12
N GLU A 306 -18.16 -11.70 -7.01
CA GLU A 306 -18.84 -12.96 -6.69
C GLU A 306 -17.84 -14.07 -6.32
N ALA A 307 -16.69 -14.13 -6.99
CA ALA A 307 -15.60 -15.03 -6.61
C ALA A 307 -15.07 -14.72 -5.21
N LEU A 308 -14.95 -13.43 -4.85
CA LEU A 308 -14.55 -13.00 -3.51
C LEU A 308 -15.58 -13.44 -2.46
N LYS A 309 -16.86 -13.19 -2.69
CA LYS A 309 -17.95 -13.58 -1.78
C LYS A 309 -18.07 -15.10 -1.62
N SER A 310 -17.82 -15.84 -2.67
CA SER A 310 -17.81 -17.32 -2.62
C SER A 310 -16.68 -17.84 -1.72
N ALA A 311 -15.52 -17.21 -1.75
CA ALA A 311 -14.40 -17.57 -0.88
C ALA A 311 -14.54 -17.04 0.56
N PHE A 312 -15.16 -15.88 0.70
CA PHE A 312 -15.36 -15.17 1.96
C PHE A 312 -16.81 -14.66 2.03
N PRO A 313 -17.75 -15.43 2.61
CA PRO A 313 -19.17 -15.04 2.68
C PRO A 313 -19.40 -13.66 3.34
N THR A 314 -18.53 -13.28 4.26
CA THR A 314 -18.46 -11.93 4.83
C THR A 314 -17.10 -11.33 4.51
N PRO A 315 -16.95 -10.61 3.39
CA PRO A 315 -15.70 -9.96 3.04
C PRO A 315 -15.25 -8.98 4.14
N ASN A 316 -13.95 -8.82 4.30
CA ASN A 316 -13.42 -7.82 5.23
C ASN A 316 -13.50 -6.40 4.65
N ASN A 317 -13.23 -5.38 5.46
CA ASN A 317 -13.24 -3.96 5.04
C ASN A 317 -12.40 -3.70 3.78
N SER A 318 -11.32 -4.47 3.57
CA SER A 318 -10.44 -4.31 2.40
C SER A 318 -11.10 -4.81 1.11
N GLY A 319 -11.89 -5.88 1.19
CA GLY A 319 -12.69 -6.39 0.06
C GLY A 319 -13.79 -5.40 -0.34
N TYR A 320 -14.60 -4.97 0.64
CA TYR A 320 -15.62 -3.95 0.41
C TYR A 320 -15.03 -2.65 -0.14
N LEU A 321 -13.91 -2.16 0.41
CA LEU A 321 -13.25 -0.96 -0.10
C LEU A 321 -12.87 -1.08 -1.57
N SER A 322 -12.34 -2.24 -1.99
CA SER A 322 -11.95 -2.45 -3.38
C SER A 322 -13.14 -2.41 -4.32
N MET A 323 -14.27 -3.01 -3.90
CA MET A 323 -15.49 -3.02 -4.70
C MET A 323 -16.16 -1.63 -4.74
N LEU A 324 -16.24 -0.91 -3.63
CA LEU A 324 -16.76 0.46 -3.60
C LEU A 324 -15.95 1.41 -4.50
N LEU A 325 -14.62 1.31 -4.47
CA LEU A 325 -13.75 2.09 -5.37
C LEU A 325 -14.01 1.76 -6.84
N ALA A 326 -14.24 0.49 -7.16
CA ALA A 326 -14.55 0.05 -8.52
C ALA A 326 -15.91 0.58 -9.00
N LEU A 327 -16.95 0.46 -8.18
CA LEU A 327 -18.29 0.97 -8.50
C LEU A 327 -18.30 2.50 -8.63
N SER A 328 -17.59 3.19 -7.73
CA SER A 328 -17.40 4.64 -7.82
C SER A 328 -16.75 5.06 -9.14
N LYS A 329 -15.73 4.32 -9.59
CA LYS A 329 -15.05 4.57 -10.86
C LYS A 329 -15.91 4.29 -12.07
N LEU A 330 -16.70 3.20 -12.03
CA LEU A 330 -17.66 2.84 -13.08
C LEU A 330 -18.86 3.79 -13.14
N GLY A 331 -19.08 4.60 -12.13
CA GLY A 331 -20.22 5.51 -12.02
C GLY A 331 -21.53 4.82 -11.65
N ASP A 332 -21.47 3.60 -11.15
CA ASP A 332 -22.61 2.78 -10.76
C ASP A 332 -23.09 3.17 -9.36
N GLN A 333 -23.88 4.24 -9.29
CA GLN A 333 -24.37 4.82 -8.03
C GLN A 333 -25.26 3.85 -7.25
N GLU A 334 -26.19 3.19 -7.93
CA GLU A 334 -27.14 2.31 -7.26
C GLU A 334 -26.46 1.17 -6.52
N ASN A 335 -25.55 0.47 -7.20
CA ASN A 335 -24.80 -0.61 -6.58
C ASN A 335 -23.79 -0.12 -5.56
N LEU A 336 -23.21 1.09 -5.73
CA LEU A 336 -22.31 1.72 -4.78
C LEU A 336 -23.01 1.99 -3.42
N GLU A 337 -24.20 2.60 -3.45
CA GLU A 337 -25.01 2.88 -2.27
C GLU A 337 -25.51 1.60 -1.58
N LYS A 338 -26.00 0.65 -2.38
CA LYS A 338 -26.44 -0.66 -1.89
C LYS A 338 -25.33 -1.42 -1.18
N LEU A 339 -24.14 -1.46 -1.78
CA LEU A 339 -23.00 -2.15 -1.21
C LEU A 339 -22.47 -1.46 0.06
N PHE A 340 -22.50 -0.13 0.08
CA PHE A 340 -22.13 0.63 1.27
C PHE A 340 -23.07 0.33 2.44
N LYS A 341 -24.36 0.27 2.19
CA LYS A 341 -25.37 -0.07 3.19
C LYS A 341 -25.19 -1.49 3.71
N GLU A 342 -24.96 -2.47 2.82
CA GLU A 342 -24.66 -3.87 3.19
C GLU A 342 -23.45 -3.94 4.12
N TRP A 343 -22.37 -3.22 3.79
CA TRP A 343 -21.19 -3.15 4.65
C TRP A 343 -21.48 -2.48 5.99
N GLU A 344 -22.20 -1.37 5.99
CA GLU A 344 -22.48 -0.59 7.21
C GLU A 344 -23.34 -1.38 8.21
N GLU A 345 -24.28 -2.19 7.73
CA GLU A 345 -25.14 -3.06 8.54
C GLU A 345 -24.36 -4.27 9.09
N GLY A 346 -23.38 -4.78 8.35
CA GLY A 346 -22.64 -6.00 8.69
C GLY A 346 -21.25 -5.79 9.28
N CYS A 347 -20.72 -4.56 9.35
CA CYS A 347 -19.34 -4.34 9.75
C CYS A 347 -19.11 -4.58 11.24
N SER A 348 -18.15 -5.45 11.57
CA SER A 348 -17.69 -5.68 12.94
C SER A 348 -16.74 -4.59 13.47
N SER A 349 -16.11 -3.84 12.57
CA SER A 349 -15.20 -2.74 12.84
C SER A 349 -15.39 -1.66 11.79
N TYR A 350 -15.73 -0.46 12.22
CA TYR A 350 -15.98 0.65 11.32
C TYR A 350 -14.68 1.19 10.71
N ASP A 351 -14.63 1.29 9.39
CA ASP A 351 -13.47 1.77 8.64
C ASP A 351 -13.84 3.00 7.81
N TYR A 352 -13.32 4.17 8.21
CA TYR A 352 -13.61 5.45 7.56
C TYR A 352 -13.20 5.56 6.10
N ARG A 353 -12.38 4.65 5.60
CA ARG A 353 -12.03 4.64 4.18
C ARG A 353 -13.24 4.38 3.29
N LEU A 354 -14.21 3.59 3.77
CA LEU A 354 -15.37 3.21 3.00
C LEU A 354 -16.38 4.36 2.83
N PRO A 355 -16.85 5.03 3.91
CA PRO A 355 -17.70 6.22 3.73
C PRO A 355 -17.00 7.33 2.94
N ASN A 356 -15.66 7.47 3.03
CA ASN A 356 -14.96 8.46 2.23
C ASN A 356 -15.08 8.20 0.71
N VAL A 357 -15.15 6.94 0.26
CA VAL A 357 -15.36 6.64 -1.16
C VAL A 357 -16.71 7.18 -1.62
N LEU A 358 -17.77 6.94 -0.85
CA LEU A 358 -19.11 7.40 -1.19
C LEU A 358 -19.23 8.92 -1.09
N LEU A 359 -18.59 9.53 -0.09
CA LEU A 359 -18.49 10.98 0.02
C LEU A 359 -17.78 11.63 -1.18
N GLU A 360 -16.61 11.10 -1.57
CA GLU A 360 -15.89 11.59 -2.74
C GLU A 360 -16.72 11.40 -4.02
N TYR A 361 -17.47 10.31 -4.13
CA TYR A 361 -18.38 10.09 -5.24
C TYR A 361 -19.46 11.18 -5.32
N TYR A 362 -20.15 11.48 -4.21
CA TYR A 362 -21.18 12.52 -4.14
C TYR A 362 -20.60 13.91 -4.40
N LEU A 363 -19.46 14.23 -3.79
CA LEU A 363 -18.78 15.52 -3.97
C LEU A 363 -18.39 15.81 -5.41
N ASN A 364 -17.84 14.80 -6.09
CA ASN A 364 -17.42 14.94 -7.49
C ASN A 364 -18.60 15.12 -8.46
N ARG A 365 -19.83 14.80 -8.00
CA ARG A 365 -21.07 14.95 -8.77
C ARG A 365 -21.95 16.08 -8.28
N ASN A 366 -21.45 16.93 -7.37
CA ASN A 366 -22.19 18.02 -6.74
C ASN A 366 -23.49 17.59 -6.01
N MET A 367 -23.54 16.35 -5.52
CA MET A 367 -24.62 15.78 -4.74
C MET A 367 -24.43 16.15 -3.26
N ILE A 368 -24.75 17.40 -2.94
CA ILE A 368 -24.41 18.05 -1.67
C ILE A 368 -25.27 17.52 -0.54
N GLU A 369 -26.55 17.30 -0.80
CA GLU A 369 -27.51 16.85 0.20
C GLU A 369 -27.19 15.43 0.67
N GLU A 370 -26.88 14.54 -0.27
CA GLU A 370 -26.49 13.16 -0.01
C GLU A 370 -25.16 13.10 0.77
N ALA A 371 -24.18 13.91 0.38
CA ALA A 371 -22.91 13.99 1.09
C ALA A 371 -23.09 14.48 2.53
N SER A 372 -23.91 15.51 2.74
CA SER A 372 -24.20 16.06 4.08
C SER A 372 -24.99 15.08 4.95
N SER A 373 -25.98 14.39 4.36
CA SER A 373 -26.75 13.34 5.02
C SER A 373 -25.86 12.18 5.47
N LEU A 374 -25.00 11.68 4.60
CA LEU A 374 -24.05 10.62 4.91
C LEU A 374 -23.09 11.02 6.04
N TYR A 375 -22.55 12.23 5.98
CA TYR A 375 -21.69 12.74 7.05
C TYR A 375 -22.39 12.76 8.40
N ASN A 376 -23.59 13.36 8.47
CA ASN A 376 -24.36 13.43 9.70
C ASN A 376 -24.67 12.04 10.25
N SER A 377 -25.01 11.09 9.39
CA SER A 377 -25.22 9.68 9.78
C SER A 377 -23.99 9.08 10.44
N VAL A 378 -22.79 9.27 9.83
CA VAL A 378 -21.52 8.73 10.33
C VAL A 378 -21.14 9.33 11.68
N VAL A 379 -21.32 10.66 11.85
CA VAL A 379 -21.03 11.37 13.11
C VAL A 379 -22.02 10.98 14.21
N ASN A 380 -23.30 10.89 13.90
CA ASN A 380 -24.36 10.54 14.86
C ASN A 380 -24.20 9.11 15.41
N LYS A 381 -23.55 8.21 14.67
CA LYS A 381 -23.18 6.86 15.13
C LYS A 381 -21.99 6.86 16.10
N GLY A 382 -21.54 8.03 16.56
CA GLY A 382 -20.43 8.18 17.51
C GLY A 382 -19.05 7.91 16.89
N ASN A 383 -18.97 7.91 15.58
CA ASN A 383 -17.73 7.68 14.88
C ASN A 383 -17.00 9.02 14.65
N GLU A 384 -15.72 9.07 14.97
CA GLU A 384 -14.90 10.26 14.76
C GLU A 384 -14.31 10.31 13.35
N PRO A 385 -14.59 11.38 12.57
CA PRO A 385 -14.04 11.52 11.22
C PRO A 385 -12.51 11.61 11.26
N ASN A 386 -11.85 10.96 10.28
CA ASN A 386 -10.41 11.10 10.08
C ASN A 386 -10.08 12.41 9.34
N LEU A 387 -8.78 12.75 9.27
CA LEU A 387 -8.32 13.99 8.63
C LEU A 387 -8.74 14.10 7.16
N LYS A 388 -8.80 12.98 6.41
CA LYS A 388 -9.23 12.99 5.01
C LYS A 388 -10.70 13.37 4.90
N THR A 389 -11.56 12.80 5.74
CA THR A 389 -12.99 13.13 5.82
C THR A 389 -13.21 14.60 6.16
N LEU A 390 -12.49 15.11 7.18
CA LEU A 390 -12.61 16.53 7.58
C LEU A 390 -12.16 17.46 6.46
N ASN A 391 -11.12 17.12 5.71
CA ASN A 391 -10.68 17.90 4.55
C ASN A 391 -11.73 17.92 3.43
N SER A 392 -12.33 16.76 3.11
CA SER A 392 -13.38 16.67 2.09
C SER A 392 -14.62 17.49 2.46
N PHE A 393 -14.98 17.50 3.75
CA PHE A 393 -16.09 18.34 4.23
C PHE A 393 -15.76 19.82 4.25
N ALA A 394 -14.58 20.21 4.69
CA ALA A 394 -14.16 21.61 4.59
C ALA A 394 -14.22 22.11 3.14
N ALA A 395 -13.74 21.32 2.19
CA ALA A 395 -13.82 21.62 0.76
C ALA A 395 -15.27 21.72 0.26
N LEU A 396 -16.16 20.81 0.71
CA LEU A 396 -17.58 20.86 0.36
C LEU A 396 -18.23 22.12 0.89
N CYS A 397 -18.05 22.42 2.17
CA CYS A 397 -18.65 23.59 2.82
C CYS A 397 -18.20 24.90 2.15
N VAL A 398 -16.95 25.00 1.67
CA VAL A 398 -16.51 26.16 0.87
C VAL A 398 -17.29 26.25 -0.45
N LYS A 399 -17.42 25.14 -1.18
CA LYS A 399 -18.16 25.10 -2.46
C LYS A 399 -19.64 25.46 -2.30
N THR A 400 -20.21 25.23 -1.13
CA THR A 400 -21.61 25.55 -0.81
C THR A 400 -21.78 26.84 -0.05
N SER A 401 -20.74 27.67 0.03
CA SER A 401 -20.73 28.95 0.75
C SER A 401 -21.04 28.86 2.24
N GLN A 402 -20.87 27.67 2.84
CA GLN A 402 -21.02 27.44 4.28
C GLN A 402 -19.71 27.64 5.04
N ILE A 403 -19.13 28.84 4.94
CA ILE A 403 -17.74 29.11 5.35
C ILE A 403 -17.51 28.91 6.85
N ASP A 404 -18.43 29.30 7.72
CA ASP A 404 -18.28 29.09 9.16
C ASP A 404 -18.18 27.60 9.51
N LEU A 405 -18.92 26.77 8.82
CA LEU A 405 -18.86 25.32 8.99
C LEU A 405 -17.55 24.75 8.41
N ALA A 406 -17.11 25.26 7.27
CA ALA A 406 -15.82 24.92 6.68
C ALA A 406 -14.65 25.22 7.64
N LEU A 407 -14.63 26.40 8.24
CA LEU A 407 -13.64 26.81 9.25
C LEU A 407 -13.67 25.91 10.49
N LYS A 408 -14.85 25.51 10.96
CA LYS A 408 -15.01 24.57 12.09
C LYS A 408 -14.40 23.21 11.79
N TYR A 409 -14.61 22.65 10.58
CA TYR A 409 -13.99 21.39 10.17
C TYR A 409 -12.46 21.49 10.04
N LEU A 410 -11.98 22.64 9.59
CA LEU A 410 -10.57 22.95 9.53
C LEU A 410 -9.94 22.96 10.93
N GLU A 411 -10.53 23.64 11.91
CA GLU A 411 -10.07 23.67 13.31
C GLU A 411 -10.09 22.28 13.94
N THR A 412 -11.18 21.52 13.72
CA THR A 412 -11.28 20.15 14.21
C THR A 412 -10.19 19.26 13.65
N GLY A 413 -9.88 19.39 12.37
CA GLY A 413 -8.79 18.64 11.73
C GLY A 413 -7.42 19.00 12.30
N LEU A 414 -7.17 20.28 12.53
CA LEU A 414 -5.90 20.74 13.10
C LEU A 414 -5.70 20.27 14.55
N SER A 415 -6.74 20.23 15.35
CA SER A 415 -6.66 19.71 16.73
C SER A 415 -6.30 18.22 16.77
N LYS A 416 -6.63 17.46 15.72
CA LYS A 416 -6.34 16.03 15.56
C LYS A 416 -5.01 15.74 14.86
N ALA A 417 -4.40 16.71 14.19
CA ALA A 417 -3.16 16.56 13.48
C ALA A 417 -1.98 16.52 14.47
N LYS A 418 -1.36 15.36 14.64
CA LYS A 418 -0.16 15.21 15.46
C LYS A 418 1.05 15.78 14.72
N PRO A 419 1.91 16.60 15.34
CA PRO A 419 3.18 17.03 14.76
C PRO A 419 4.04 15.80 14.41
N GLY A 420 4.55 15.74 13.18
CA GLY A 420 5.48 14.69 12.74
C GLY A 420 4.87 13.52 11.94
N ASN A 421 3.58 13.44 11.72
CA ASN A 421 2.95 12.29 11.06
C ASN A 421 2.84 12.43 9.52
N GLY A 422 3.58 13.35 8.88
CA GLY A 422 3.75 13.45 7.42
C GLY A 422 2.47 13.67 6.57
N LYS A 423 1.28 13.58 7.15
CA LYS A 423 0.01 13.82 6.46
C LYS A 423 -0.44 15.26 6.68
N TRP A 424 -0.31 16.02 5.64
CA TRP A 424 -0.69 17.42 5.61
C TRP A 424 -2.21 17.57 5.66
N PHE A 425 -2.66 18.46 6.53
CA PHE A 425 -4.03 18.93 6.62
C PHE A 425 -3.99 20.47 6.78
N PRO A 426 -4.84 21.22 6.09
CA PRO A 426 -5.63 20.84 4.92
C PRO A 426 -4.76 20.61 3.67
N THR A 427 -5.36 20.01 2.61
CA THR A 427 -4.68 19.84 1.33
C THR A 427 -4.51 21.19 0.61
N ASP A 428 -3.53 21.27 -0.30
CA ASP A 428 -3.29 22.50 -1.07
C ASP A 428 -4.51 22.87 -1.95
N GLU A 429 -5.27 21.88 -2.41
CA GLU A 429 -6.53 22.07 -3.14
C GLU A 429 -7.61 22.72 -2.29
N THR A 430 -7.77 22.26 -1.05
CA THR A 430 -8.71 22.84 -0.10
C THR A 430 -8.32 24.27 0.27
N ILE A 431 -7.03 24.54 0.46
CA ILE A 431 -6.52 25.91 0.69
C ILE A 431 -6.87 26.81 -0.49
N LYS A 432 -6.64 26.36 -1.73
CA LYS A 432 -6.97 27.13 -2.94
C LYS A 432 -8.47 27.45 -3.01
N LEU A 433 -9.35 26.50 -2.64
CA LEU A 433 -10.80 26.75 -2.60
C LEU A 433 -11.16 27.89 -1.64
N PHE A 434 -10.59 27.91 -0.42
CA PHE A 434 -10.82 29.02 0.52
C PHE A 434 -10.32 30.34 -0.03
N LEU A 435 -9.12 30.37 -0.63
CA LEU A 435 -8.56 31.58 -1.21
C LEU A 435 -9.40 32.14 -2.35
N SER A 436 -9.85 31.28 -3.29
CA SER A 436 -10.77 31.70 -4.37
C SER A 436 -12.05 32.25 -3.81
N TYR A 437 -12.66 31.58 -2.81
CA TYR A 437 -13.88 32.08 -2.19
C TYR A 437 -13.72 33.48 -1.60
N PHE A 438 -12.64 33.72 -0.83
CA PHE A 438 -12.40 35.03 -0.21
C PHE A 438 -12.12 36.14 -1.24
N GLN A 439 -11.44 35.81 -2.35
CA GLN A 439 -11.22 36.75 -3.45
C GLN A 439 -12.51 37.12 -4.19
N GLU A 440 -13.41 36.14 -4.35
CA GLU A 440 -14.69 36.35 -5.08
C GLU A 440 -15.75 37.07 -4.24
N ASN A 441 -15.71 36.93 -2.91
CA ASN A 441 -16.79 37.40 -2.03
C ASN A 441 -16.38 38.56 -1.10
N ASP A 442 -15.12 39.02 -1.13
CA ASP A 442 -14.58 40.12 -0.29
C ASP A 442 -14.87 39.95 1.20
N ASP A 443 -14.85 38.70 1.70
CA ASP A 443 -15.19 38.31 3.08
C ASP A 443 -13.96 38.41 3.99
N ALA A 444 -13.61 39.66 4.37
CA ALA A 444 -12.39 39.94 5.13
C ALA A 444 -12.42 39.30 6.54
N ASP A 445 -13.56 39.28 7.22
CA ASP A 445 -13.66 38.75 8.58
C ASP A 445 -13.41 37.25 8.65
N ARG A 446 -13.98 36.49 7.71
CA ARG A 446 -13.72 35.02 7.63
C ARG A 446 -12.38 34.69 7.06
N ALA A 447 -11.84 35.54 6.16
CA ALA A 447 -10.46 35.41 5.69
C ALA A 447 -9.46 35.56 6.84
N GLU A 448 -9.69 36.52 7.77
CA GLU A 448 -8.82 36.68 8.94
C GLU A 448 -8.87 35.47 9.88
N LYS A 449 -10.06 34.92 10.13
CA LYS A 449 -10.22 33.66 10.90
C LYS A 449 -9.46 32.51 10.23
N PHE A 450 -9.58 32.36 8.92
CA PHE A 450 -8.84 31.35 8.17
C PHE A 450 -7.33 31.51 8.34
N ILE A 451 -6.81 32.74 8.23
CA ILE A 451 -5.40 33.06 8.43
C ILE A 451 -4.93 32.68 9.84
N GLN A 452 -5.74 32.97 10.88
CA GLN A 452 -5.42 32.64 12.27
C GLN A 452 -5.37 31.11 12.46
N ILE A 453 -6.30 30.37 11.87
CA ILE A 453 -6.32 28.91 11.89
C ILE A 453 -5.07 28.36 11.18
N MET A 454 -4.72 28.87 10.01
CA MET A 454 -3.59 28.42 9.21
C MET A 454 -2.23 28.74 9.84
N LYS A 455 -2.10 29.85 10.59
CA LYS A 455 -0.88 30.16 11.35
C LYS A 455 -0.53 29.12 12.41
N LYS A 456 -1.53 28.39 12.95
CA LYS A 456 -1.31 27.29 13.89
C LYS A 456 -0.64 26.07 13.25
N THR A 457 -0.56 26.01 11.90
CA THR A 457 0.00 24.83 11.17
C THR A 457 1.50 24.84 11.01
N ASN A 458 2.21 25.93 11.32
CA ASN A 458 3.67 26.11 11.11
C ASN A 458 4.16 25.81 9.67
N ARG A 459 3.31 25.98 8.66
CA ARG A 459 3.65 25.76 7.25
C ARG A 459 4.39 26.95 6.66
N VAL A 460 5.67 26.80 6.35
CA VAL A 460 6.50 27.83 5.68
C VAL A 460 5.88 28.27 4.34
N LYS A 461 5.22 27.37 3.59
CA LYS A 461 4.51 27.70 2.32
C LYS A 461 3.21 28.49 2.53
N THR A 462 2.61 28.47 3.69
CA THR A 462 1.38 29.20 3.97
C THR A 462 1.60 30.71 3.99
N ASN A 463 2.78 31.18 4.36
CA ASN A 463 3.08 32.60 4.38
C ASN A 463 3.13 33.23 2.97
N SER A 464 3.56 32.51 1.94
CA SER A 464 3.54 32.97 0.55
C SER A 464 2.15 32.94 -0.08
N LEU A 465 1.27 32.03 0.38
CA LEU A 465 -0.13 31.98 -0.07
C LEU A 465 -0.99 33.06 0.60
N LEU A 466 -0.69 33.38 1.88
CA LEU A 466 -1.40 34.40 2.66
C LEU A 466 -1.02 35.83 2.25
N SER A 467 0.12 36.06 1.61
CA SER A 467 0.47 37.37 1.04
C SER A 467 -0.47 37.80 -0.09
N ASN A 468 -1.12 36.84 -0.75
CA ASN A 468 -2.06 37.08 -1.85
C ASN A 468 -3.48 37.47 -1.39
N ILE A 469 -3.81 37.38 -0.10
CA ILE A 469 -5.12 37.79 0.46
C ILE A 469 -5.09 39.26 0.92
N LYS A 470 -3.89 39.86 1.10
CA LYS A 470 -3.74 41.23 1.61
C LYS A 470 -3.68 42.32 0.52
N HIS A 471 -3.84 41.95 -0.72
CA HIS A 471 -3.97 42.84 -1.88
C HIS A 471 -5.27 42.60 -2.62
#